data_dd4677345733c964574cdb4a4231f40e
#
_entry.id   dd4677345733c964574cdb4a4231f40e
#
_cell.length_a   1.000
_cell.length_b   1.000
_cell.length_c   1.000
_cell.angle_alpha   90.00
_cell.angle_beta   90.00
_cell.angle_gamma   90.00
#
_symmetry.space_group_name_H-M   'P 1'
#
loop_
_entity.id
_entity.type
_entity.pdbx_description
1 polymer ?
#
loop_
_entity_poly.entity_id
_entity_poly.type
_entity_poly.pdbx_seq_one_letter_code
_entity_poly.pdbx_strand_id
1 'polypeptide(L)'
;SKNISYGLKALFLSLLLPFSTISFADEYKPIPLDKLVCYGQGTQQQLSPSGEFLAAMVPVDENVCDIKDETDQEMMATDRVLVVTNLETMEPKVISGTTPGSAVTSFRWLDNEKLLVSRDSRAGIDSASMYTVDRDGKNTTLLIKAKAFRNKPGYQVPSLYGVYPRVPGKVMISLFNTGSRSRDLYWLDLKTKRTELVAREPSVPGELVTGWLLDWEGVPYGFETFMEEGPNKGIETT
;
A
#
# COMPACT_ATOMS: atom_id res chain seq x y z
N SER A 1 61.77 37.24 -60.46
CA SER A 1 60.93 36.70 -59.37
C SER A 1 59.45 36.75 -59.77
N LYS A 2 58.84 35.60 -59.96
CA LYS A 2 57.44 35.43 -60.37
C LYS A 2 56.63 35.05 -59.16
N ASN A 3 55.63 35.86 -58.75
CA ASN A 3 54.61 35.53 -57.78
C ASN A 3 53.52 34.71 -58.44
N ILE A 4 53.27 33.52 -57.96
CA ILE A 4 52.11 32.68 -58.33
C ILE A 4 51.14 32.71 -57.15
N SER A 5 50.00 33.34 -57.38
CA SER A 5 48.87 33.36 -56.44
C SER A 5 47.96 32.17 -56.76
N TYR A 6 47.80 31.23 -55.82
CA TYR A 6 46.79 30.19 -55.89
C TYR A 6 45.55 30.58 -55.08
N GLY A 7 44.49 30.88 -55.82
CA GLY A 7 43.17 31.12 -55.21
C GLY A 7 42.55 29.79 -54.79
N LEU A 8 42.37 29.63 -53.49
CA LEU A 8 41.66 28.51 -52.88
C LEU A 8 40.15 28.80 -52.90
N LYS A 9 39.44 28.21 -53.85
CA LYS A 9 37.96 28.20 -53.85
C LYS A 9 37.49 27.19 -52.83
N ALA A 10 37.05 27.66 -51.65
CA ALA A 10 36.38 26.83 -50.69
C ALA A 10 34.94 26.53 -51.18
N LEU A 11 34.70 25.27 -51.54
CA LEU A 11 33.39 24.79 -51.90
C LEU A 11 32.65 24.43 -50.58
N PHE A 12 31.76 25.31 -50.11
CA PHE A 12 30.84 25.00 -49.01
C PHE A 12 29.73 24.10 -49.55
N LEU A 13 29.91 22.81 -49.33
CA LEU A 13 28.85 21.82 -49.53
C LEU A 13 27.99 21.80 -48.26
N SER A 14 26.90 22.58 -48.24
CA SER A 14 25.89 22.56 -47.19
C SER A 14 25.11 21.25 -47.24
N LEU A 15 25.47 20.32 -46.34
CA LEU A 15 24.74 19.09 -46.13
C LEU A 15 23.47 19.42 -45.35
N LEU A 16 22.38 19.67 -46.07
CA LEU A 16 21.01 19.73 -45.51
C LEU A 16 20.60 18.31 -45.13
N LEU A 17 20.88 17.93 -43.88
CA LEU A 17 20.26 16.78 -43.24
C LEU A 17 18.79 17.09 -42.99
N PRO A 18 17.85 16.34 -43.52
CA PRO A 18 16.45 16.46 -43.08
C PRO A 18 16.38 16.02 -41.64
N PHE A 19 16.16 16.98 -40.71
CA PHE A 19 15.71 16.66 -39.37
C PHE A 19 14.32 16.05 -39.53
N SER A 20 14.27 14.72 -39.62
CA SER A 20 13.04 13.97 -39.41
C SER A 20 12.65 14.19 -37.94
N THR A 21 11.75 15.12 -37.69
CA THR A 21 11.06 15.22 -36.43
C THR A 21 10.25 13.95 -36.26
N ILE A 22 10.82 12.98 -35.52
CA ILE A 22 10.06 11.83 -35.04
C ILE A 22 9.07 12.41 -34.03
N SER A 23 7.88 12.75 -34.52
CA SER A 23 6.74 13.08 -33.67
C SER A 23 6.26 11.79 -33.03
N PHE A 24 6.78 11.48 -31.84
CA PHE A 24 6.16 10.52 -30.93
C PHE A 24 4.98 11.21 -30.21
N ALA A 25 4.07 11.76 -30.97
CA ALA A 25 2.75 12.02 -30.49
C ALA A 25 1.93 10.77 -30.78
N ASP A 26 2.14 9.70 -30.00
CA ASP A 26 1.08 8.72 -29.84
C ASP A 26 -0.14 9.52 -29.40
N GLU A 27 -1.21 9.37 -30.17
CA GLU A 27 -2.47 10.05 -29.97
C GLU A 27 -2.95 9.73 -28.55
N TYR A 28 -2.67 10.63 -27.59
CA TYR A 28 -3.10 10.47 -26.22
C TYR A 28 -4.63 10.41 -26.22
N LYS A 29 -5.15 9.20 -26.09
CA LYS A 29 -6.57 8.99 -25.91
C LYS A 29 -6.89 9.31 -24.46
N PRO A 30 -7.61 10.40 -24.18
CA PRO A 30 -7.99 10.71 -22.80
C PRO A 30 -8.80 9.54 -22.24
N ILE A 31 -8.43 9.13 -21.02
CA ILE A 31 -9.22 8.10 -20.31
C ILE A 31 -10.61 8.67 -20.08
N PRO A 32 -11.69 7.98 -20.49
CA PRO A 32 -13.04 8.42 -20.25
C PRO A 32 -13.29 8.73 -18.77
N LEU A 33 -14.00 9.81 -18.49
CA LEU A 33 -14.19 10.31 -17.11
C LEU A 33 -14.88 9.30 -16.21
N ASP A 34 -15.84 8.55 -16.76
CA ASP A 34 -16.53 7.44 -16.10
C ASP A 34 -15.55 6.36 -15.61
N LYS A 35 -14.48 6.10 -16.37
CA LYS A 35 -13.42 5.18 -15.95
C LYS A 35 -12.49 5.76 -14.89
N LEU A 36 -12.29 7.08 -14.86
CA LEU A 36 -11.46 7.74 -13.84
C LEU A 36 -12.15 7.83 -12.48
N VAL A 37 -13.47 7.98 -12.46
CA VAL A 37 -14.26 8.08 -11.22
C VAL A 37 -14.84 6.74 -10.77
N CYS A 38 -14.53 5.66 -11.46
CA CYS A 38 -14.99 4.34 -11.07
C CYS A 38 -14.26 3.86 -9.82
N TYR A 39 -14.95 3.81 -8.69
CA TYR A 39 -14.46 3.25 -7.43
C TYR A 39 -14.11 1.75 -7.51
N GLY A 40 -14.53 1.08 -8.57
CA GLY A 40 -14.23 -0.32 -8.83
C GLY A 40 -12.83 -0.60 -9.35
N GLN A 41 -12.06 0.42 -9.73
CA GLN A 41 -10.69 0.24 -10.19
C GLN A 41 -9.74 -0.14 -9.05
N GLY A 42 -8.60 -0.70 -9.39
CA GLY A 42 -7.59 -1.12 -8.42
C GLY A 42 -7.22 -0.01 -7.44
N THR A 43 -7.25 -0.35 -6.18
CA THR A 43 -6.87 0.56 -5.08
C THR A 43 -5.59 0.08 -4.41
N GLN A 44 -4.98 0.95 -3.59
CA GLN A 44 -3.73 0.66 -2.89
C GLN A 44 -2.61 0.19 -3.84
N GLN A 45 -2.50 0.82 -5.01
CA GLN A 45 -1.47 0.48 -5.99
C GLN A 45 -0.07 0.78 -5.44
N GLN A 46 0.84 -0.17 -5.56
CA GLN A 46 2.23 -0.03 -5.10
C GLN A 46 3.18 -0.71 -6.08
N LEU A 47 4.22 0.01 -6.47
CA LEU A 47 5.34 -0.57 -7.20
C LEU A 47 6.22 -1.40 -6.25
N SER A 48 6.79 -2.48 -6.76
CA SER A 48 7.88 -3.16 -6.08
C SER A 48 9.08 -2.22 -5.90
N PRO A 49 10.00 -2.48 -4.96
CA PRO A 49 11.21 -1.66 -4.80
C PRO A 49 12.04 -1.53 -6.08
N SER A 50 12.07 -2.55 -6.95
CA SER A 50 12.74 -2.50 -8.27
C SER A 50 11.97 -1.72 -9.33
N GLY A 51 10.67 -1.47 -9.14
CA GLY A 51 9.79 -0.88 -10.14
C GLY A 51 9.34 -1.84 -11.25
N GLU A 52 9.70 -3.12 -11.20
CA GLU A 52 9.37 -4.12 -12.24
C GLU A 52 7.95 -4.69 -12.11
N PHE A 53 7.37 -4.60 -10.91
CA PHE A 53 6.06 -5.17 -10.60
C PHE A 53 5.15 -4.12 -9.99
N LEU A 54 3.88 -4.18 -10.36
CA LEU A 54 2.79 -3.40 -9.76
C LEU A 54 1.87 -4.34 -9.00
N ALA A 55 1.71 -4.11 -7.71
CA ALA A 55 0.68 -4.77 -6.91
C ALA A 55 -0.52 -3.84 -6.72
N ALA A 56 -1.73 -4.39 -6.80
CA ALA A 56 -2.97 -3.64 -6.62
C ALA A 56 -4.08 -4.52 -6.04
N MET A 57 -4.97 -3.90 -5.28
CA MET A 57 -6.23 -4.50 -4.88
C MET A 57 -7.26 -4.26 -5.98
N VAL A 58 -7.76 -5.34 -6.58
CA VAL A 58 -8.69 -5.29 -7.72
C VAL A 58 -10.03 -5.91 -7.29
N PRO A 59 -11.18 -5.30 -7.61
CA PRO A 59 -12.47 -5.92 -7.36
C PRO A 59 -12.64 -7.18 -8.21
N VAL A 60 -13.36 -8.16 -7.67
CA VAL A 60 -13.62 -9.43 -8.38
C VAL A 60 -14.71 -9.24 -9.43
N ASP A 61 -15.64 -8.31 -9.21
CA ASP A 61 -16.73 -8.03 -10.13
C ASP A 61 -16.34 -6.94 -11.12
N GLU A 62 -16.43 -7.23 -12.42
CA GLU A 62 -16.14 -6.28 -13.50
C GLU A 62 -17.21 -5.18 -13.61
N ASN A 63 -18.39 -5.39 -13.06
CA ASN A 63 -19.54 -4.48 -13.15
C ASN A 63 -19.60 -3.43 -12.03
N VAL A 64 -18.60 -3.37 -11.17
CA VAL A 64 -18.54 -2.42 -10.04
C VAL A 64 -18.63 -0.94 -10.50
N CYS A 65 -18.40 -0.67 -11.78
CA CYS A 65 -18.53 0.66 -12.35
C CYS A 65 -19.94 1.03 -12.81
N ASP A 66 -20.85 0.07 -12.89
CA ASP A 66 -22.26 0.27 -13.29
C ASP A 66 -23.18 0.58 -12.08
N ILE A 67 -22.66 1.26 -11.06
CA ILE A 67 -23.42 1.65 -9.87
C ILE A 67 -24.58 2.53 -10.29
N LYS A 68 -25.78 1.96 -10.29
CA LYS A 68 -27.03 2.66 -10.68
C LYS A 68 -27.81 3.18 -9.49
N ASP A 69 -27.49 2.77 -8.26
CA ASP A 69 -28.25 3.10 -7.05
C ASP A 69 -27.35 3.29 -5.83
N GLU A 70 -27.80 4.16 -4.88
CA GLU A 70 -27.12 4.39 -3.59
C GLU A 70 -27.06 3.13 -2.71
N THR A 71 -27.98 2.19 -2.90
CA THR A 71 -27.99 0.88 -2.24
C THR A 71 -26.84 -0.01 -2.65
N ASP A 72 -26.24 0.23 -3.82
CA ASP A 72 -25.07 -0.50 -4.29
C ASP A 72 -23.77 -0.06 -3.58
N GLN A 73 -23.81 1.05 -2.82
CA GLN A 73 -22.63 1.47 -2.02
C GLN A 73 -22.28 0.49 -0.89
N GLU A 74 -23.25 -0.24 -0.34
CA GLU A 74 -22.96 -1.31 0.62
C GLU A 74 -22.24 -2.49 -0.05
N MET A 75 -22.43 -2.73 -1.34
CA MET A 75 -21.66 -3.68 -2.12
C MET A 75 -20.24 -3.21 -2.44
N MET A 76 -19.89 -1.94 -2.21
CA MET A 76 -18.50 -1.45 -2.36
C MET A 76 -17.52 -2.04 -1.34
N ALA A 77 -18.00 -2.69 -0.29
CA ALA A 77 -17.19 -3.59 0.52
C ALA A 77 -16.89 -4.91 -0.22
N THR A 78 -16.95 -4.88 -1.55
CA THR A 78 -16.87 -6.03 -2.42
C THR A 78 -15.54 -6.75 -2.30
N ASP A 79 -15.63 -8.00 -2.55
CA ASP A 79 -14.53 -8.94 -2.60
C ASP A 79 -13.43 -8.42 -3.52
N ARG A 80 -12.29 -8.16 -2.92
CA ARG A 80 -11.10 -7.71 -3.65
C ARG A 80 -10.06 -8.81 -3.65
N VAL A 81 -9.32 -8.90 -4.73
CA VAL A 81 -8.17 -9.76 -4.86
C VAL A 81 -6.90 -8.93 -4.97
N LEU A 82 -5.83 -9.43 -4.43
CA LEU A 82 -4.51 -8.85 -4.61
C LEU A 82 -3.90 -9.41 -5.90
N VAL A 83 -3.60 -8.51 -6.82
CA VAL A 83 -3.00 -8.83 -8.11
C VAL A 83 -1.60 -8.26 -8.18
N VAL A 84 -0.67 -9.01 -8.71
CA VAL A 84 0.67 -8.53 -9.09
C VAL A 84 0.80 -8.61 -10.60
N THR A 85 1.15 -7.49 -11.22
CA THR A 85 1.37 -7.39 -12.68
C THR A 85 2.86 -7.18 -12.93
N ASN A 86 3.44 -8.00 -13.78
CA ASN A 86 4.77 -7.74 -14.35
C ASN A 86 4.64 -6.60 -15.38
N LEU A 87 5.39 -5.51 -15.20
CA LEU A 87 5.26 -4.31 -16.05
C LEU A 87 5.97 -4.46 -17.41
N GLU A 88 6.86 -5.42 -17.57
CA GLU A 88 7.49 -5.72 -18.86
C GLU A 88 6.55 -6.53 -19.76
N THR A 89 5.95 -7.58 -19.21
CA THR A 89 5.07 -8.49 -19.97
C THR A 89 3.61 -8.08 -19.92
N MET A 90 3.23 -7.17 -18.99
CA MET A 90 1.85 -6.76 -18.69
C MET A 90 0.94 -7.93 -18.27
N GLU A 91 1.52 -9.01 -17.77
CA GLU A 91 0.78 -10.18 -17.31
C GLU A 91 0.37 -10.02 -15.84
N PRO A 92 -0.94 -9.95 -15.54
CA PRO A 92 -1.44 -9.92 -14.18
C PRO A 92 -1.52 -11.33 -13.58
N LYS A 93 -1.26 -11.43 -12.29
CA LYS A 93 -1.42 -12.67 -11.53
C LYS A 93 -2.12 -12.40 -10.20
N VAL A 94 -3.22 -13.11 -9.94
CA VAL A 94 -3.88 -13.09 -8.64
C VAL A 94 -3.01 -13.87 -7.65
N ILE A 95 -2.59 -13.22 -6.58
CA ILE A 95 -1.72 -13.81 -5.55
C ILE A 95 -2.43 -14.06 -4.22
N SER A 96 -3.53 -13.36 -3.97
CA SER A 96 -4.38 -13.59 -2.81
C SER A 96 -5.81 -13.15 -3.11
N GLY A 97 -6.75 -14.00 -2.79
CA GLY A 97 -8.17 -13.75 -2.97
C GLY A 97 -8.91 -13.57 -1.65
N THR A 98 -10.14 -13.10 -1.75
CA THR A 98 -11.12 -13.12 -0.67
C THR A 98 -11.61 -14.55 -0.50
N THR A 99 -11.74 -14.97 0.73
CA THR A 99 -12.43 -16.22 1.09
C THR A 99 -13.69 -15.89 1.88
N PRO A 100 -14.71 -16.76 1.91
CA PRO A 100 -15.88 -16.53 2.74
C PRO A 100 -15.47 -16.17 4.18
N GLY A 101 -15.91 -15.01 4.66
CA GLY A 101 -15.60 -14.49 5.99
C GLY A 101 -14.23 -13.84 6.18
N SER A 102 -13.41 -13.69 5.14
CA SER A 102 -12.10 -13.03 5.25
C SER A 102 -11.74 -12.27 3.99
N ALA A 103 -11.51 -10.98 4.10
CA ALA A 103 -11.13 -10.10 3.01
C ALA A 103 -9.69 -9.60 3.16
N VAL A 104 -8.98 -9.47 2.04
CA VAL A 104 -7.72 -8.73 2.01
C VAL A 104 -8.01 -7.26 2.20
N THR A 105 -7.40 -6.63 3.20
CA THR A 105 -7.65 -5.22 3.55
C THR A 105 -6.50 -4.30 3.17
N SER A 106 -5.28 -4.80 3.23
CA SER A 106 -4.09 -4.03 2.85
C SER A 106 -2.92 -4.94 2.52
N PHE A 107 -1.95 -4.39 1.82
CA PHE A 107 -0.69 -5.07 1.55
C PHE A 107 0.47 -4.07 1.53
N ARG A 108 1.70 -4.58 1.63
CA ARG A 108 2.96 -3.83 1.45
C ARG A 108 4.02 -4.75 0.85
N TRP A 109 4.82 -4.22 -0.05
CA TRP A 109 6.05 -4.88 -0.46
C TRP A 109 7.05 -4.93 0.70
N LEU A 110 7.60 -6.10 0.98
CA LEU A 110 8.73 -6.29 1.89
C LEU A 110 10.06 -6.21 1.13
N ASP A 111 10.06 -6.76 -0.07
CA ASP A 111 11.16 -6.74 -1.04
C ASP A 111 10.59 -6.98 -2.45
N ASN A 112 11.44 -7.26 -3.45
CA ASN A 112 10.99 -7.50 -4.83
C ASN A 112 10.25 -8.83 -5.04
N GLU A 113 10.32 -9.73 -4.08
CA GLU A 113 9.77 -11.09 -4.19
C GLU A 113 8.58 -11.32 -3.27
N LYS A 114 8.47 -10.56 -2.19
CA LYS A 114 7.57 -10.87 -1.09
C LYS A 114 6.70 -9.71 -0.67
N LEU A 115 5.44 -10.01 -0.43
CA LEU A 115 4.46 -9.07 0.10
C LEU A 115 4.01 -9.47 1.51
N LEU A 116 3.75 -8.47 2.33
CA LEU A 116 2.99 -8.58 3.56
C LEU A 116 1.54 -8.26 3.26
N VAL A 117 0.63 -9.11 3.69
CA VAL A 117 -0.81 -8.98 3.44
C VAL A 117 -1.56 -9.03 4.75
N SER A 118 -2.48 -8.09 4.94
CA SER A 118 -3.42 -8.07 6.06
C SER A 118 -4.79 -8.55 5.61
N ARG A 119 -5.41 -9.36 6.43
CA ARG A 119 -6.80 -9.77 6.28
C ARG A 119 -7.61 -9.31 7.48
N ASP A 120 -8.77 -8.81 7.19
CA ASP A 120 -9.81 -8.58 8.19
C ASP A 120 -10.89 -9.66 8.08
N SER A 121 -11.67 -9.77 9.11
CA SER A 121 -12.75 -10.74 9.19
C SER A 121 -14.10 -10.08 9.06
N ARG A 122 -14.83 -10.46 8.05
CA ARG A 122 -16.26 -10.18 7.95
C ARG A 122 -17.09 -11.10 8.85
N ALA A 123 -16.55 -12.25 9.24
CA ALA A 123 -17.23 -13.27 10.03
C ALA A 123 -16.98 -13.13 11.54
N GLY A 124 -16.04 -12.30 11.96
CA GLY A 124 -15.67 -12.10 13.37
C GLY A 124 -14.23 -11.62 13.55
N ILE A 125 -13.96 -10.92 14.62
CA ILE A 125 -12.65 -10.32 14.95
C ILE A 125 -11.52 -11.34 14.98
N ASP A 126 -11.80 -12.59 15.29
CA ASP A 126 -10.88 -13.70 15.48
C ASP A 126 -10.18 -14.17 14.20
N SER A 127 -10.64 -13.77 13.03
CA SER A 127 -10.01 -14.11 11.75
C SER A 127 -9.10 -13.02 11.18
N ALA A 128 -9.03 -11.84 11.80
CA ALA A 128 -8.05 -10.83 11.43
C ALA A 128 -6.63 -11.38 11.56
N SER A 129 -5.84 -11.25 10.50
CA SER A 129 -4.52 -11.88 10.42
C SER A 129 -3.59 -11.15 9.47
N MET A 130 -2.29 -11.40 9.63
CA MET A 130 -1.25 -10.92 8.71
C MET A 130 -0.37 -12.10 8.30
N TYR A 131 -0.03 -12.14 7.03
CA TYR A 131 0.81 -13.19 6.46
C TYR A 131 1.72 -12.62 5.37
N THR A 132 2.78 -13.33 5.06
CA THR A 132 3.59 -13.07 3.88
C THR A 132 3.22 -14.02 2.77
N VAL A 133 3.37 -13.55 1.54
CA VAL A 133 3.18 -14.34 0.32
C VAL A 133 4.18 -13.89 -0.72
N ASP A 134 4.70 -14.80 -1.52
CA ASP A 134 5.56 -14.45 -2.64
C ASP A 134 4.73 -13.81 -3.77
N ARG A 135 5.35 -12.95 -4.57
CA ARG A 135 4.70 -12.25 -5.69
C ARG A 135 4.06 -13.17 -6.72
N ASP A 136 4.41 -14.45 -6.70
CA ASP A 136 3.79 -15.48 -7.54
C ASP A 136 2.65 -16.23 -6.86
N GLY A 137 2.25 -15.82 -5.65
CA GLY A 137 1.17 -16.41 -4.87
C GLY A 137 1.56 -17.66 -4.08
N LYS A 138 2.84 -18.03 -4.09
CA LYS A 138 3.35 -19.21 -3.34
C LYS A 138 3.87 -18.82 -1.96
N ASN A 139 4.31 -19.84 -1.20
CA ASN A 139 4.99 -19.69 0.09
C ASN A 139 4.27 -18.78 1.09
N THR A 140 2.93 -18.91 1.17
CA THR A 140 2.14 -18.17 2.15
C THR A 140 2.51 -18.58 3.57
N THR A 141 2.89 -17.62 4.39
CA THR A 141 3.28 -17.85 5.79
C THR A 141 2.51 -16.96 6.73
N LEU A 142 1.68 -17.54 7.60
CA LEU A 142 1.00 -16.80 8.65
C LEU A 142 2.02 -16.25 9.66
N LEU A 143 1.97 -14.96 9.91
CA LEU A 143 2.82 -14.26 10.89
C LEU A 143 2.12 -14.10 12.23
N ILE A 144 0.94 -13.50 12.22
CA ILE A 144 0.17 -13.20 13.42
C ILE A 144 -1.33 -13.22 13.09
N LYS A 145 -2.15 -13.59 14.04
CA LYS A 145 -3.62 -13.51 13.96
C LYS A 145 -4.20 -12.92 15.22
N ALA A 146 -5.43 -12.46 15.14
CA ALA A 146 -6.18 -12.01 16.29
C ALA A 146 -6.26 -13.12 17.35
N LYS A 147 -6.18 -12.74 18.60
CA LYS A 147 -6.13 -13.65 19.74
C LYS A 147 -7.08 -13.20 20.84
N ALA A 148 -7.97 -14.10 21.27
CA ALA A 148 -8.80 -13.87 22.42
C ALA A 148 -7.96 -13.85 23.71
N PHE A 149 -8.35 -13.00 24.65
CA PHE A 149 -7.75 -13.01 26.00
C PHE A 149 -8.18 -14.25 26.78
N ARG A 150 -7.27 -14.84 27.54
CA ARG A 150 -7.55 -16.06 28.31
C ARG A 150 -8.49 -15.81 29.50
N ASN A 151 -8.32 -14.67 30.19
CA ASN A 151 -8.91 -14.43 31.50
C ASN A 151 -9.84 -13.20 31.56
N LYS A 152 -10.16 -12.63 30.39
CA LYS A 152 -11.06 -11.46 30.28
C LYS A 152 -11.71 -11.45 28.89
N PRO A 153 -12.89 -10.84 28.74
CA PRO A 153 -13.51 -10.69 27.43
C PRO A 153 -12.66 -9.80 26.53
N GLY A 154 -12.70 -10.06 25.22
CA GLY A 154 -12.04 -9.26 24.19
C GLY A 154 -10.93 -9.98 23.48
N TYR A 155 -10.36 -9.26 22.51
CA TYR A 155 -9.35 -9.74 21.58
C TYR A 155 -8.19 -8.77 21.50
N GLN A 156 -7.04 -9.28 21.11
CA GLN A 156 -5.90 -8.51 20.61
C GLN A 156 -5.87 -8.68 19.08
N VAL A 157 -6.09 -7.59 18.36
CA VAL A 157 -6.25 -7.58 16.90
C VAL A 157 -5.05 -6.91 16.25
N PRO A 158 -4.29 -7.62 15.40
CA PRO A 158 -3.14 -7.03 14.72
C PRO A 158 -3.57 -6.17 13.54
N SER A 159 -2.87 -5.06 13.35
CA SER A 159 -2.96 -4.21 12.16
C SER A 159 -1.57 -3.74 11.75
N LEU A 160 -1.30 -3.67 10.45
CA LEU A 160 -0.04 -3.15 9.96
C LEU A 160 0.02 -1.65 10.23
N TYR A 161 1.08 -1.20 10.87
CA TYR A 161 1.37 0.21 11.07
C TYR A 161 2.35 0.74 10.01
N GLY A 162 3.44 0.02 9.77
CA GLY A 162 4.41 0.42 8.75
C GLY A 162 5.51 -0.60 8.48
N VAL A 163 6.16 -0.41 7.33
CA VAL A 163 7.39 -1.11 6.96
C VAL A 163 8.51 -0.07 6.94
N TYR A 164 9.57 -0.34 7.65
CA TYR A 164 10.70 0.57 7.83
C TYR A 164 11.95 -0.03 7.18
N PRO A 165 12.40 0.51 6.04
CA PRO A 165 13.56 -0.05 5.32
C PRO A 165 14.86 -0.10 6.13
N ARG A 166 14.98 0.80 7.12
CA ARG A 166 16.15 0.84 8.03
C ARG A 166 16.10 -0.21 9.13
N VAL A 167 15.00 -0.93 9.28
CA VAL A 167 14.81 -2.00 10.27
C VAL A 167 14.50 -3.30 9.53
N PRO A 168 15.46 -3.90 8.84
CA PRO A 168 15.24 -5.07 8.00
C PRO A 168 14.76 -6.27 8.84
N GLY A 169 13.89 -7.08 8.25
CA GLY A 169 13.37 -8.30 8.89
C GLY A 169 12.29 -8.09 9.95
N LYS A 170 11.92 -6.85 10.22
CA LYS A 170 10.81 -6.51 11.14
C LYS A 170 9.80 -5.59 10.44
N VAL A 171 8.56 -5.62 10.91
CA VAL A 171 7.52 -4.65 10.54
C VAL A 171 6.87 -4.09 11.79
N MET A 172 6.43 -2.85 11.73
CA MET A 172 5.69 -2.23 12.80
C MET A 172 4.22 -2.61 12.70
N ILE A 173 3.68 -3.14 13.77
CA ILE A 173 2.25 -3.44 13.89
C ILE A 173 1.65 -2.72 15.08
N SER A 174 0.38 -2.42 15.01
CA SER A 174 -0.39 -2.08 16.18
C SER A 174 -1.20 -3.29 16.62
N LEU A 175 -1.30 -3.50 17.92
CA LEU A 175 -2.16 -4.51 18.52
C LEU A 175 -3.30 -3.81 19.23
N PHE A 176 -4.48 -3.81 18.60
CA PHE A 176 -5.67 -3.24 19.20
C PHE A 176 -6.26 -4.18 20.23
N ASN A 177 -6.37 -3.70 21.46
CA ASN A 177 -7.00 -4.39 22.57
C ASN A 177 -8.48 -3.98 22.66
N THR A 178 -9.40 -4.86 22.29
CA THR A 178 -10.84 -4.53 22.27
C THR A 178 -11.42 -4.30 23.67
N GLY A 179 -10.79 -4.84 24.71
CA GLY A 179 -11.24 -4.67 26.10
C GLY A 179 -10.88 -3.31 26.70
N SER A 180 -9.65 -2.84 26.50
CA SER A 180 -9.18 -1.51 26.94
C SER A 180 -9.34 -0.44 25.89
N ARG A 181 -9.66 -0.82 24.65
CA ARG A 181 -9.73 0.08 23.49
C ARG A 181 -8.40 0.80 23.20
N SER A 182 -7.27 0.18 23.56
CA SER A 182 -5.93 0.72 23.35
C SER A 182 -5.22 0.05 22.16
N ARG A 183 -4.30 0.79 21.52
CA ARG A 183 -3.49 0.35 20.38
C ARG A 183 -2.01 0.52 20.69
N ASP A 184 -1.42 -0.50 21.29
CA ASP A 184 0.01 -0.51 21.55
C ASP A 184 0.80 -0.83 20.27
N LEU A 185 1.99 -0.25 20.10
CA LEU A 185 2.91 -0.52 18.99
C LEU A 185 3.88 -1.63 19.32
N TYR A 186 4.12 -2.48 18.34
CA TYR A 186 5.06 -3.60 18.43
C TYR A 186 5.88 -3.74 17.16
N TRP A 187 7.14 -4.13 17.31
CA TRP A 187 7.86 -4.78 16.23
C TRP A 187 7.40 -6.23 16.11
N LEU A 188 7.10 -6.67 14.90
CA LEU A 188 6.88 -8.08 14.54
C LEU A 188 8.08 -8.55 13.75
N ASP A 189 8.83 -9.50 14.29
CA ASP A 189 9.94 -10.16 13.59
C ASP A 189 9.38 -11.16 12.58
N LEU A 190 9.73 -11.00 11.31
CA LEU A 190 9.18 -11.78 10.19
C LEU A 190 9.67 -13.24 10.19
N LYS A 191 10.84 -13.49 10.78
CA LYS A 191 11.44 -14.84 10.84
C LYS A 191 10.94 -15.61 12.05
N THR A 192 11.02 -15.01 13.23
CA THR A 192 10.68 -15.67 14.49
C THR A 192 9.20 -15.56 14.84
N LYS A 193 8.46 -14.64 14.19
CA LYS A 193 7.06 -14.29 14.45
C LYS A 193 6.81 -13.77 15.88
N ARG A 194 7.86 -13.31 16.54
CA ARG A 194 7.77 -12.72 17.88
C ARG A 194 7.46 -11.24 17.79
N THR A 195 6.72 -10.76 18.77
CA THR A 195 6.42 -9.34 18.93
C THR A 195 7.25 -8.75 20.08
N GLU A 196 7.77 -7.54 19.86
CA GLU A 196 8.50 -6.75 20.84
C GLU A 196 7.77 -5.41 21.03
N LEU A 197 7.41 -5.07 22.25
CA LEU A 197 6.71 -3.82 22.56
C LEU A 197 7.60 -2.63 22.25
N VAL A 198 7.09 -1.70 21.48
CA VAL A 198 7.75 -0.41 21.17
C VAL A 198 7.18 0.70 22.02
N ALA A 199 5.86 0.86 22.02
CA ALA A 199 5.19 1.88 22.81
C ALA A 199 3.79 1.40 23.24
N ARG A 200 3.40 1.81 24.43
CA ARG A 200 2.02 1.68 24.91
C ARG A 200 1.24 2.94 24.56
N GLU A 201 0.01 2.75 24.13
CA GLU A 201 -0.88 3.89 23.92
C GLU A 201 -1.05 4.67 25.22
N PRO A 202 -0.75 5.98 25.22
CA PRO A 202 -0.96 6.81 26.40
C PRO A 202 -2.45 6.96 26.70
N SER A 203 -2.78 6.99 27.96
CA SER A 203 -4.14 7.30 28.40
C SER A 203 -4.27 8.80 28.64
N VAL A 204 -4.93 9.48 27.72
CA VAL A 204 -5.22 10.92 27.83
C VAL A 204 -6.70 11.08 28.17
N PRO A 205 -7.04 11.68 29.31
CA PRO A 205 -8.44 11.82 29.74
C PRO A 205 -9.26 12.66 28.75
N GLY A 206 -10.37 12.10 28.27
CA GLY A 206 -11.26 12.78 27.31
C GLY A 206 -10.76 12.81 25.85
N GLU A 207 -9.67 12.13 25.55
CA GLU A 207 -9.09 12.08 24.21
C GLU A 207 -8.89 10.62 23.74
N LEU A 208 -8.92 10.45 22.42
CA LEU A 208 -8.57 9.19 21.77
C LEU A 208 -7.25 9.37 21.00
N VAL A 209 -6.31 8.49 21.19
CA VAL A 209 -5.09 8.45 20.36
C VAL A 209 -5.46 7.94 18.98
N THR A 210 -5.23 8.76 17.95
CA THR A 210 -5.56 8.47 16.58
C THR A 210 -4.36 7.96 15.77
N GLY A 211 -3.15 8.34 16.17
CA GLY A 211 -1.93 7.96 15.47
C GLY A 211 -0.67 8.15 16.30
N TRP A 212 0.42 7.59 15.82
CA TRP A 212 1.76 7.76 16.36
C TRP A 212 2.63 8.52 15.40
N LEU A 213 3.45 9.41 15.90
CA LEU A 213 4.50 10.07 15.13
C LEU A 213 5.80 9.29 15.33
N LEU A 214 6.30 8.72 14.24
CA LEU A 214 7.47 7.85 14.24
C LEU A 214 8.55 8.44 13.33
N ASP A 215 9.80 8.27 13.72
CA ASP A 215 10.94 8.60 12.85
C ASP A 215 11.18 7.53 11.79
N TRP A 216 12.25 7.70 11.01
CA TRP A 216 12.64 6.79 9.93
C TRP A 216 13.08 5.39 10.40
N GLU A 217 13.36 5.23 11.68
CA GLU A 217 13.75 3.97 12.33
C GLU A 217 12.57 3.37 13.10
N GLY A 218 11.41 4.03 13.06
CA GLY A 218 10.20 3.59 13.75
C GLY A 218 10.23 3.87 15.26
N VAL A 219 11.05 4.83 15.70
CA VAL A 219 11.07 5.27 17.10
C VAL A 219 9.98 6.30 17.31
N PRO A 220 9.04 6.08 18.25
CA PRO A 220 7.98 7.04 18.52
C PRO A 220 8.55 8.27 19.23
N TYR A 221 8.20 9.46 18.72
CA TYR A 221 8.56 10.75 19.35
C TYR A 221 7.33 11.60 19.70
N GLY A 222 6.13 11.17 19.34
CA GLY A 222 4.87 11.82 19.66
C GLY A 222 3.68 10.98 19.24
N PHE A 223 2.51 11.50 19.51
CA PHE A 223 1.24 10.90 19.11
C PHE A 223 0.21 11.97 18.79
N GLU A 224 -0.80 11.63 18.05
CA GLU A 224 -1.95 12.46 17.73
C GLU A 224 -3.14 12.04 18.58
N THR A 225 -3.88 13.01 19.09
CA THR A 225 -5.12 12.76 19.81
C THR A 225 -6.29 13.45 19.13
N PHE A 226 -7.46 12.92 19.35
CA PHE A 226 -8.72 13.49 18.94
C PHE A 226 -9.61 13.70 20.18
N MET A 227 -10.02 14.92 20.40
CA MET A 227 -10.94 15.29 21.48
C MET A 227 -12.38 15.22 20.96
N GLU A 228 -13.19 14.33 21.52
CA GLU A 228 -14.57 14.12 21.08
C GLU A 228 -15.51 15.24 21.56
N GLU A 229 -15.23 15.81 22.74
CA GLU A 229 -16.08 16.81 23.38
C GLU A 229 -15.26 18.00 23.90
N GLY A 230 -15.88 19.19 23.93
CA GLY A 230 -15.29 20.38 24.53
C GLY A 230 -15.08 21.55 23.54
N PRO A 231 -14.64 22.71 24.07
CA PRO A 231 -14.43 23.92 23.27
C PRO A 231 -13.28 23.79 22.24
N ASN A 232 -12.32 22.90 22.46
CA ASN A 232 -11.16 22.65 21.62
C ASN A 232 -11.32 21.36 20.82
N LYS A 233 -12.49 21.08 20.36
CA LYS A 233 -12.79 19.90 19.55
C LYS A 233 -11.93 19.85 18.29
N GLY A 234 -11.12 18.81 18.13
CA GLY A 234 -10.23 18.69 16.99
C GLY A 234 -9.09 17.69 17.21
N ILE A 235 -8.12 17.72 16.28
CA ILE A 235 -6.91 16.90 16.34
C ILE A 235 -5.80 17.71 17.01
N GLU A 236 -5.19 17.16 18.04
CA GLU A 236 -4.00 17.69 18.68
C GLU A 236 -2.82 16.74 18.47
N THR A 237 -1.63 17.33 18.36
CA THR A 237 -0.36 16.59 18.20
C THR A 237 0.53 16.86 19.41
N THR A 238 0.97 15.81 20.07
CA THR A 238 1.83 15.87 21.25
C THR A 238 3.11 15.07 21.07
#